data_96162217b85acdeb856f38517d458b56
#
_entry.id   96162217b85acdeb856f38517d458b56
#
_cell.length_a   1.000
_cell.length_b   1.000
_cell.length_c   1.000
_cell.angle_alpha   90.00
_cell.angle_beta   90.00
_cell.angle_gamma   90.00
#
_symmetry.space_group_name_H-M   'P 1'
#
loop_
_entity.id
_entity.type
_entity.pdbx_description
1 polymer ?
#
loop_
_entity_poly.entity_id
_entity_poly.type
_entity_poly.pdbx_seq_one_letter_code
_entity_poly.pdbx_strand_id
1 'polypeptide(L)'
;TIVEVNRKNSISSTNWVFNIDKRLPLKLVIPEVMELQDKKKSSSHSKTGTMNVFTYSDSVAKNLAFFPFTDVEFKYSKHFSKFFIKKHAEHYRNYHNFTVNFNKDNKITVDGNDVSREEFINFIREFADFTSDGKITMLHLNFDNRLTYDQYIQNKILAWKATNNEIQLSSFEFVYDEKKLPECGCK
;
A
#
# COMPACT_ATOMS: atom_id res chain seq x y z
N THR A 1 -5.97 -21.74 7.97
CA THR A 1 -5.26 -20.86 8.92
C THR A 1 -6.26 -19.81 9.38
N ILE A 2 -6.52 -19.73 10.65
CA ILE A 2 -7.38 -18.71 11.26
C ILE A 2 -6.45 -17.61 11.73
N VAL A 3 -6.73 -16.37 11.35
CA VAL A 3 -6.07 -15.19 11.90
C VAL A 3 -6.86 -14.77 13.14
N GLU A 4 -6.24 -14.89 14.30
CA GLU A 4 -6.84 -14.46 15.55
C GLU A 4 -6.45 -13.00 15.82
N VAL A 5 -7.45 -12.14 15.94
CA VAL A 5 -7.25 -10.74 16.34
C VAL A 5 -7.64 -10.58 17.79
N ASN A 6 -6.67 -10.23 18.65
CA ASN A 6 -6.96 -9.91 20.03
C ASN A 6 -7.62 -8.52 20.13
N ARG A 7 -8.94 -8.51 20.20
CA ARG A 7 -9.75 -7.26 20.22
C ARG A 7 -9.96 -6.69 21.64
N LYS A 8 -9.49 -7.35 22.69
CA LYS A 8 -9.76 -6.94 24.09
C LYS A 8 -9.15 -5.57 24.44
N ASN A 9 -8.06 -5.20 23.78
CA ASN A 9 -7.33 -3.94 24.03
C ASN A 9 -7.51 -2.90 22.92
N SER A 10 -8.47 -3.08 22.01
CA SER A 10 -8.69 -2.13 20.90
C SER A 10 -9.56 -0.95 21.34
N ILE A 11 -8.95 -0.01 22.07
CA ILE A 11 -9.60 1.25 22.48
C ILE A 11 -9.49 2.26 21.35
N SER A 12 -10.62 2.74 20.81
CA SER A 12 -10.66 3.60 19.62
C SER A 12 -10.01 4.97 19.82
N SER A 13 -9.87 5.42 21.06
CA SER A 13 -9.26 6.72 21.40
C SER A 13 -7.73 6.67 21.59
N THR A 14 -7.09 5.54 21.32
CA THR A 14 -5.64 5.33 21.49
C THR A 14 -4.95 4.99 20.17
N ASN A 15 -3.62 5.13 20.14
CA ASN A 15 -2.80 4.60 19.06
C ASN A 15 -2.89 3.08 19.00
N TRP A 16 -2.98 2.53 17.79
CA TRP A 16 -3.00 1.09 17.61
C TRP A 16 -1.69 0.61 16.99
N VAL A 17 -1.13 -0.42 17.63
CA VAL A 17 0.08 -1.09 17.17
C VAL A 17 -0.32 -2.49 16.68
N PHE A 18 -0.12 -2.73 15.39
CA PHE A 18 -0.44 -3.99 14.74
C PHE A 18 0.82 -4.84 14.65
N ASN A 19 0.88 -5.88 15.50
CA ASN A 19 1.93 -6.89 15.43
C ASN A 19 1.40 -8.11 14.66
N ILE A 20 1.90 -8.29 13.44
CA ILE A 20 1.42 -9.28 12.49
C ILE A 20 2.53 -10.26 12.18
N ASP A 21 2.23 -11.57 12.19
CA ASP A 21 3.20 -12.58 11.77
C ASP A 21 3.61 -12.33 10.31
N LYS A 22 4.90 -12.11 10.11
CA LYS A 22 5.51 -11.77 8.83
C LYS A 22 5.24 -12.76 7.69
N ARG A 23 4.90 -14.01 8.03
CA ARG A 23 4.63 -15.09 7.06
C ARG A 23 3.19 -15.11 6.55
N LEU A 24 2.28 -14.37 7.19
CA LEU A 24 0.87 -14.36 6.79
C LEU A 24 0.69 -13.71 5.41
N PRO A 25 -0.10 -14.32 4.52
CA PRO A 25 -0.42 -13.71 3.24
C PRO A 25 -1.40 -12.55 3.41
N LEU A 26 -1.29 -11.53 2.55
CA LEU A 26 -2.11 -10.32 2.62
C LEU A 26 -3.61 -10.61 2.52
N LYS A 27 -4.01 -11.68 1.83
CA LYS A 27 -5.42 -12.11 1.76
C LYS A 27 -6.04 -12.43 3.11
N LEU A 28 -5.24 -12.72 4.14
CA LEU A 28 -5.70 -12.95 5.52
C LEU A 28 -5.51 -11.70 6.38
N VAL A 29 -4.52 -10.89 6.10
CA VAL A 29 -4.16 -9.72 6.91
C VAL A 29 -5.03 -8.51 6.59
N ILE A 30 -5.14 -8.15 5.32
CA ILE A 30 -5.75 -6.87 4.92
C ILE A 30 -7.24 -6.78 5.24
N PRO A 31 -8.07 -7.81 5.03
CA PRO A 31 -9.48 -7.74 5.44
C PRO A 31 -9.66 -7.43 6.93
N GLU A 32 -8.85 -8.05 7.81
CA GLU A 32 -8.90 -7.80 9.25
C GLU A 32 -8.46 -6.37 9.60
N VAL A 33 -7.41 -5.88 8.94
CA VAL A 33 -6.94 -4.49 9.12
C VAL A 33 -8.02 -3.50 8.70
N MET A 34 -8.69 -3.73 7.56
CA MET A 34 -9.79 -2.88 7.08
C MET A 34 -10.96 -2.86 8.07
N GLU A 35 -11.40 -4.03 8.56
CA GLU A 35 -12.47 -4.11 9.56
C GLU A 35 -12.14 -3.32 10.83
N LEU A 36 -10.88 -3.41 11.30
CA LEU A 36 -10.43 -2.68 12.46
C LEU A 36 -10.35 -1.16 12.21
N GLN A 37 -9.87 -0.75 11.02
CA GLN A 37 -9.87 0.67 10.64
C GLN A 37 -11.29 1.24 10.59
N ASP A 38 -12.24 0.52 9.98
CA ASP A 38 -13.64 0.94 9.89
C ASP A 38 -14.29 1.03 11.28
N LYS A 39 -14.04 0.04 12.14
CA LYS A 39 -14.49 0.07 13.54
C LYS A 39 -13.94 1.28 14.30
N LYS A 40 -12.67 1.63 14.09
CA LYS A 40 -12.05 2.79 14.75
C LYS A 40 -12.63 4.10 14.20
N LYS A 41 -12.78 4.25 12.89
CA LYS A 41 -13.34 5.44 12.24
C LYS A 41 -14.80 5.68 12.64
N SER A 42 -15.61 4.61 12.76
CA SER A 42 -17.05 4.70 13.11
C SER A 42 -17.31 4.85 14.61
N SER A 43 -16.30 4.76 15.46
CA SER A 43 -16.46 4.87 16.91
C SER A 43 -16.71 6.32 17.34
N SER A 44 -17.75 6.55 18.16
CA SER A 44 -18.01 7.85 18.80
C SER A 44 -16.90 8.31 19.76
N HIS A 45 -16.01 7.40 20.17
CA HIS A 45 -14.88 7.67 21.05
C HIS A 45 -13.55 7.84 20.28
N SER A 46 -13.60 7.88 18.94
CA SER A 46 -12.42 8.15 18.12
C SER A 46 -11.88 9.56 18.41
N LYS A 47 -10.56 9.67 18.62
CA LYS A 47 -9.89 10.95 18.81
C LYS A 47 -9.05 11.30 17.60
N THR A 48 -9.11 12.57 17.20
CA THR A 48 -8.20 13.12 16.18
C THR A 48 -6.75 13.02 16.66
N GLY A 49 -5.83 12.69 15.74
CA GLY A 49 -4.39 12.57 16.04
C GLY A 49 -3.95 11.21 16.57
N THR A 50 -4.86 10.23 16.70
CA THR A 50 -4.44 8.84 16.99
C THR A 50 -3.82 8.17 15.76
N MET A 51 -2.74 7.43 15.97
CA MET A 51 -2.02 6.74 14.90
C MET A 51 -2.29 5.23 14.90
N ASN A 52 -2.28 4.66 13.70
CA ASN A 52 -2.18 3.21 13.49
C ASN A 52 -0.82 2.92 12.87
N VAL A 53 -0.09 1.98 13.46
CA VAL A 53 1.24 1.60 12.99
C VAL A 53 1.36 0.09 12.86
N PHE A 54 2.02 -0.35 11.80
CA PHE A 54 2.50 -1.73 11.66
C PHE A 54 3.86 -1.87 12.32
N THR A 55 4.08 -2.99 13.00
CA THR A 55 5.42 -3.37 13.46
C THR A 55 6.12 -4.22 12.42
N TYR A 56 7.43 -4.03 12.29
CA TYR A 56 8.27 -4.91 11.48
C TYR A 56 9.69 -5.01 12.08
N SER A 57 10.39 -6.10 11.76
CA SER A 57 11.79 -6.26 12.15
C SER A 57 12.68 -5.60 11.12
N ASP A 58 13.41 -4.57 11.52
CA ASP A 58 14.45 -3.97 10.70
C ASP A 58 15.72 -4.84 10.80
N SER A 59 16.05 -5.54 9.70
CA SER A 59 17.21 -6.43 9.65
C SER A 59 18.56 -5.68 9.64
N VAL A 60 18.56 -4.42 9.22
CA VAL A 60 19.76 -3.56 9.17
C VAL A 60 20.03 -2.97 10.54
N ALA A 61 19.04 -2.34 11.14
CA ALA A 61 19.14 -1.74 12.47
C ALA A 61 19.03 -2.79 13.60
N LYS A 62 18.67 -4.04 13.27
CA LYS A 62 18.48 -5.15 14.22
C LYS A 62 17.51 -4.81 15.37
N ASN A 63 16.49 -4.04 15.08
CA ASN A 63 15.49 -3.62 16.06
C ASN A 63 14.07 -3.76 15.50
N LEU A 64 13.08 -3.53 16.38
CA LEU A 64 11.68 -3.39 16.00
C LEU A 64 11.44 -1.94 15.52
N ALA A 65 10.87 -1.81 14.34
CA ALA A 65 10.50 -0.52 13.77
C ALA A 65 8.99 -0.43 13.54
N PHE A 66 8.50 0.78 13.30
CA PHE A 66 7.08 1.10 13.14
C PHE A 66 6.84 1.79 11.81
N PHE A 67 5.83 1.34 11.08
CA PHE A 67 5.42 1.94 9.82
C PHE A 67 3.99 2.49 9.94
N PRO A 68 3.78 3.82 9.87
CA PRO A 68 2.44 4.40 9.98
C PRO A 68 1.57 4.05 8.77
N PHE A 69 0.27 3.79 9.04
CA PHE A 69 -0.73 3.55 8.00
C PHE A 69 -2.09 4.20 8.32
N THR A 70 -2.10 5.18 9.20
CA THR A 70 -3.33 5.86 9.66
C THR A 70 -4.16 6.38 8.51
N ASP A 71 -3.52 7.02 7.53
CA ASP A 71 -4.16 7.67 6.39
C ASP A 71 -4.26 6.76 5.15
N VAL A 72 -3.88 5.49 5.29
CA VAL A 72 -3.98 4.53 4.19
C VAL A 72 -5.38 3.96 4.12
N GLU A 73 -5.99 4.02 2.94
CA GLU A 73 -7.23 3.34 2.60
C GLU A 73 -6.97 2.14 1.71
N PHE A 74 -7.25 0.96 2.22
CA PHE A 74 -7.12 -0.27 1.43
C PHE A 74 -8.29 -0.46 0.47
N LYS A 75 -7.97 -0.80 -0.79
CA LYS A 75 -8.93 -1.26 -1.81
C LYS A 75 -8.64 -2.73 -2.09
N TYR A 76 -9.52 -3.61 -1.59
CA TYR A 76 -9.26 -5.04 -1.56
C TYR A 76 -9.96 -5.82 -2.69
N SER A 77 -9.35 -6.94 -3.10
CA SER A 77 -9.87 -8.01 -3.95
C SER A 77 -9.96 -7.66 -5.44
N LYS A 78 -10.98 -6.96 -5.90
CA LYS A 78 -11.27 -6.67 -7.32
C LYS A 78 -10.74 -5.33 -7.82
N HIS A 79 -9.97 -4.63 -7.01
CA HIS A 79 -9.51 -3.29 -7.30
C HIS A 79 -8.03 -3.29 -7.70
N PHE A 80 -7.72 -2.52 -8.73
CA PHE A 80 -6.37 -2.25 -9.19
C PHE A 80 -6.26 -0.77 -9.56
N SER A 81 -5.14 -0.11 -9.23
CA SER A 81 -5.02 1.35 -9.33
C SER A 81 -5.33 1.89 -10.71
N LYS A 82 -4.83 1.25 -11.78
CA LYS A 82 -5.06 1.68 -13.17
C LYS A 82 -6.55 1.86 -13.50
N PHE A 83 -7.40 0.90 -13.09
CA PHE A 83 -8.84 0.99 -13.32
C PHE A 83 -9.49 2.03 -12.42
N PHE A 84 -9.01 2.16 -11.19
CA PHE A 84 -9.50 3.14 -10.23
C PHE A 84 -9.21 4.57 -10.70
N ILE A 85 -7.99 4.85 -11.13
CA ILE A 85 -7.58 6.15 -11.68
C ILE A 85 -8.43 6.49 -12.90
N LYS A 86 -8.58 5.55 -13.84
CA LYS A 86 -9.42 5.75 -15.04
C LYS A 86 -10.87 6.10 -14.68
N LYS A 87 -11.44 5.43 -13.67
CA LYS A 87 -12.80 5.70 -13.20
C LYS A 87 -12.95 7.09 -12.54
N HIS A 88 -11.88 7.60 -11.92
CA HIS A 88 -11.85 8.87 -11.20
C HIS A 88 -10.90 9.88 -11.87
N ALA A 89 -10.86 9.87 -13.21
CA ALA A 89 -9.89 10.64 -14.00
C ALA A 89 -9.86 12.13 -13.66
N GLU A 90 -11.02 12.75 -13.39
CA GLU A 90 -11.12 14.16 -13.00
C GLU A 90 -10.31 14.47 -11.70
N HIS A 91 -10.31 13.56 -10.73
CA HIS A 91 -9.56 13.73 -9.50
C HIS A 91 -8.05 13.62 -9.71
N TYR A 92 -7.64 12.74 -10.62
CA TYR A 92 -6.22 12.43 -10.86
C TYR A 92 -5.57 13.20 -12.00
N ARG A 93 -6.31 14.01 -12.78
CA ARG A 93 -5.80 14.71 -13.98
C ARG A 93 -4.65 15.69 -13.71
N ASN A 94 -4.57 16.22 -12.47
CA ASN A 94 -3.55 17.19 -12.09
C ASN A 94 -2.26 16.54 -11.58
N TYR A 95 -2.24 15.20 -11.51
CA TYR A 95 -1.09 14.42 -11.09
C TYR A 95 -0.50 13.67 -12.28
N HIS A 96 0.79 13.42 -12.20
CA HIS A 96 1.45 12.41 -13.01
C HIS A 96 1.34 11.08 -12.28
N ASN A 97 0.57 10.13 -12.81
CA ASN A 97 0.16 8.93 -12.08
C ASN A 97 0.99 7.71 -12.48
N PHE A 98 1.76 7.14 -11.57
CA PHE A 98 2.50 5.89 -11.75
C PHE A 98 1.79 4.72 -11.08
N THR A 99 1.57 3.66 -11.84
CA THR A 99 1.06 2.38 -11.33
C THR A 99 2.23 1.46 -11.02
N VAL A 100 2.52 1.26 -9.74
CA VAL A 100 3.53 0.31 -9.26
C VAL A 100 2.83 -0.97 -8.84
N ASN A 101 3.27 -2.12 -9.38
CA ASN A 101 2.69 -3.41 -9.08
C ASN A 101 3.74 -4.38 -8.54
N PHE A 102 3.42 -5.00 -7.42
CA PHE A 102 4.16 -6.10 -6.80
C PHE A 102 3.35 -7.38 -6.97
N ASN A 103 3.79 -8.25 -7.88
CA ASN A 103 3.04 -9.46 -8.22
C ASN A 103 3.26 -10.60 -7.20
N LYS A 104 2.61 -11.75 -7.42
CA LYS A 104 2.68 -12.94 -6.55
C LYS A 104 4.11 -13.46 -6.31
N ASP A 105 5.00 -13.26 -7.26
CA ASP A 105 6.41 -13.68 -7.19
C ASP A 105 7.32 -12.55 -6.64
N ASN A 106 6.70 -11.49 -6.09
CA ASN A 106 7.35 -10.29 -5.58
C ASN A 106 8.21 -9.54 -6.61
N LYS A 107 7.89 -9.69 -7.91
CA LYS A 107 8.48 -8.90 -8.99
C LYS A 107 7.77 -7.56 -9.09
N ILE A 108 8.50 -6.56 -9.55
CA ILE A 108 8.01 -5.18 -9.64
C ILE A 108 7.78 -4.81 -11.09
N THR A 109 6.63 -4.23 -11.38
CA THR A 109 6.40 -3.52 -12.64
C THR A 109 5.95 -2.10 -12.36
N VAL A 110 6.41 -1.15 -13.19
CA VAL A 110 5.99 0.26 -13.15
C VAL A 110 5.40 0.61 -14.51
N ASP A 111 4.12 0.93 -14.54
CA ASP A 111 3.33 1.15 -15.76
C ASP A 111 3.53 0.07 -16.84
N GLY A 112 3.69 -1.19 -16.37
CA GLY A 112 3.87 -2.37 -17.22
C GLY A 112 5.33 -2.71 -17.58
N ASN A 113 6.30 -1.88 -17.21
CA ASN A 113 7.72 -2.15 -17.42
C ASN A 113 8.28 -2.93 -16.22
N ASP A 114 8.98 -4.02 -16.49
CA ASP A 114 9.68 -4.78 -15.46
C ASP A 114 10.85 -3.95 -14.90
N VAL A 115 10.92 -3.84 -13.58
CA VAL A 115 11.96 -3.06 -12.89
C VAL A 115 12.57 -3.92 -11.79
N SER A 116 13.90 -3.97 -11.73
CA SER A 116 14.58 -4.67 -10.64
C SER A 116 14.44 -3.89 -9.33
N ARG A 117 14.57 -4.60 -8.20
CA ARG A 117 14.47 -3.96 -6.87
C ARG A 117 15.59 -2.93 -6.64
N GLU A 118 16.77 -3.23 -7.16
CA GLU A 118 17.97 -2.40 -7.06
C GLU A 118 17.84 -1.10 -7.86
N GLU A 119 17.20 -1.17 -9.02
CA GLU A 119 17.02 -0.02 -9.94
C GLU A 119 15.75 0.79 -9.62
N PHE A 120 14.83 0.26 -8.82
CA PHE A 120 13.49 0.81 -8.63
C PHE A 120 13.51 2.31 -8.25
N ILE A 121 14.32 2.71 -7.28
CA ILE A 121 14.35 4.10 -6.81
C ILE A 121 14.85 5.05 -7.91
N ASN A 122 15.93 4.66 -8.59
CA ASN A 122 16.48 5.45 -9.68
C ASN A 122 15.51 5.54 -10.85
N PHE A 123 14.92 4.38 -11.24
CA PHE A 123 13.91 4.33 -12.30
C PHE A 123 12.73 5.27 -12.02
N ILE A 124 12.16 5.23 -10.81
CA ILE A 124 11.03 6.10 -10.46
C ILE A 124 11.43 7.58 -10.54
N ARG A 125 12.61 7.95 -10.04
CA ARG A 125 13.06 9.36 -10.01
C ARG A 125 13.38 9.88 -11.39
N GLU A 126 14.13 9.14 -12.19
CA GLU A 126 14.50 9.54 -13.55
C GLU A 126 13.25 9.63 -14.46
N PHE A 127 12.34 8.64 -14.35
CA PHE A 127 11.14 8.62 -15.17
C PHE A 127 10.16 9.72 -14.75
N ALA A 128 10.03 10.00 -13.43
CA ALA A 128 9.22 11.09 -12.93
C ALA A 128 9.74 12.45 -13.44
N ASP A 129 11.03 12.69 -13.34
CA ASP A 129 11.66 13.93 -13.81
C ASP A 129 11.40 14.15 -15.32
N PHE A 130 11.57 13.10 -16.10
CA PHE A 130 11.43 13.16 -17.55
C PHE A 130 9.98 13.31 -18.04
N THR A 131 8.99 12.68 -17.35
CA THR A 131 7.61 12.56 -17.88
C THR A 131 6.54 13.35 -17.14
N SER A 132 6.86 13.91 -15.97
CA SER A 132 5.87 14.58 -15.11
C SER A 132 5.32 15.89 -15.66
N ASP A 133 6.05 16.54 -16.58
CA ASP A 133 5.71 17.87 -17.10
C ASP A 133 5.40 18.89 -15.99
N GLY A 134 6.23 18.85 -14.91
CA GLY A 134 6.10 19.73 -13.75
C GLY A 134 4.95 19.38 -12.79
N LYS A 135 4.24 18.26 -13.00
CA LYS A 135 3.21 17.77 -12.08
C LYS A 135 3.83 16.94 -10.97
N ILE A 136 3.15 16.94 -9.82
CA ILE A 136 3.48 15.99 -8.76
C ILE A 136 3.21 14.57 -9.26
N THR A 137 4.22 13.71 -9.14
CA THR A 137 4.11 12.28 -9.44
C THR A 137 3.47 11.55 -8.27
N MET A 138 2.37 10.85 -8.53
CA MET A 138 1.65 10.05 -7.54
C MET A 138 1.90 8.56 -7.80
N LEU A 139 2.53 7.87 -6.84
CA LEU A 139 2.75 6.43 -6.90
C LEU A 139 1.53 5.69 -6.34
N HIS A 140 0.90 4.88 -7.18
CA HIS A 140 -0.25 4.03 -6.82
C HIS A 140 0.21 2.59 -6.66
N LEU A 141 0.26 2.12 -5.42
CA LEU A 141 0.81 0.80 -5.09
C LEU A 141 -0.25 -0.29 -5.22
N ASN A 142 0.07 -1.34 -5.94
CA ASN A 142 -0.74 -2.55 -6.08
C ASN A 142 0.06 -3.76 -5.57
N PHE A 143 -0.56 -4.55 -4.73
CA PHE A 143 0.03 -5.73 -4.12
C PHE A 143 -0.83 -6.96 -4.42
N ASP A 144 -0.23 -8.02 -4.92
CA ASP A 144 -0.93 -9.31 -5.02
C ASP A 144 -1.28 -9.83 -3.62
N ASN A 145 -2.48 -10.32 -3.44
CA ASN A 145 -2.98 -10.77 -2.13
C ASN A 145 -2.29 -12.04 -1.60
N ARG A 146 -1.46 -12.69 -2.41
CA ARG A 146 -0.62 -13.84 -2.03
C ARG A 146 0.72 -13.44 -1.44
N LEU A 147 1.15 -12.19 -1.59
CA LEU A 147 2.35 -11.69 -0.92
C LEU A 147 2.25 -11.86 0.58
N THR A 148 3.38 -12.14 1.21
CA THR A 148 3.44 -12.16 2.68
C THR A 148 3.42 -10.74 3.25
N TYR A 149 3.03 -10.62 4.51
CA TYR A 149 3.08 -9.36 5.22
C TYR A 149 4.50 -8.76 5.24
N ASP A 150 5.54 -9.58 5.39
CA ASP A 150 6.93 -9.14 5.31
C ASP A 150 7.25 -8.52 3.94
N GLN A 151 6.90 -9.21 2.85
CA GLN A 151 7.09 -8.68 1.49
C GLN A 151 6.35 -7.35 1.27
N TYR A 152 5.13 -7.24 1.79
CA TYR A 152 4.35 -6.01 1.72
C TYR A 152 5.07 -4.85 2.42
N ILE A 153 5.53 -5.03 3.66
CA ILE A 153 6.25 -3.98 4.39
C ILE A 153 7.55 -3.59 3.68
N GLN A 154 8.34 -4.56 3.20
CA GLN A 154 9.57 -4.28 2.46
C GLN A 154 9.30 -3.51 1.16
N ASN A 155 8.23 -3.82 0.45
CA ASN A 155 7.82 -3.11 -0.75
C ASN A 155 7.34 -1.68 -0.46
N LYS A 156 6.62 -1.48 0.64
CA LYS A 156 6.24 -0.13 1.09
C LYS A 156 7.43 0.72 1.46
N ILE A 157 8.40 0.15 2.20
CA ILE A 157 9.64 0.85 2.55
C ILE A 157 10.41 1.23 1.27
N LEU A 158 10.49 0.32 0.30
CA LEU A 158 11.13 0.59 -0.98
C LEU A 158 10.44 1.75 -1.72
N ALA A 159 9.12 1.71 -1.83
CA ALA A 159 8.34 2.77 -2.47
C ALA A 159 8.46 4.11 -1.72
N TRP A 160 8.45 4.08 -0.38
CA TRP A 160 8.64 5.28 0.43
C TRP A 160 10.01 5.93 0.23
N LYS A 161 11.09 5.13 0.07
CA LYS A 161 12.44 5.65 -0.22
C LYS A 161 12.54 6.36 -1.59
N ALA A 162 11.63 6.07 -2.52
CA ALA A 162 11.57 6.77 -3.81
C ALA A 162 10.93 8.16 -3.71
N THR A 163 10.15 8.44 -2.63
CA THR A 163 9.43 9.71 -2.47
C THR A 163 10.36 10.90 -2.17
N ASN A 164 9.88 12.07 -2.56
CA ASN A 164 10.47 13.38 -2.29
C ASN A 164 9.35 14.45 -2.37
N ASN A 165 9.71 15.72 -2.54
CA ASN A 165 8.73 16.82 -2.65
C ASN A 165 7.85 16.71 -3.92
N GLU A 166 8.34 16.07 -4.98
CA GLU A 166 7.69 15.94 -6.29
C GLU A 166 7.10 14.54 -6.53
N ILE A 167 7.50 13.56 -5.71
CA ILE A 167 7.05 12.17 -5.81
C ILE A 167 6.40 11.77 -4.50
N GLN A 168 5.12 11.45 -4.52
CA GLN A 168 4.31 11.13 -3.35
C GLN A 168 3.64 9.76 -3.47
N LEU A 169 3.34 9.14 -2.33
CA LEU A 169 2.50 7.93 -2.30
C LEU A 169 1.02 8.32 -2.29
N SER A 170 0.22 7.58 -3.04
CA SER A 170 -1.24 7.65 -2.91
C SER A 170 -1.68 7.18 -1.53
N SER A 171 -2.73 7.81 -0.98
CA SER A 171 -3.41 7.31 0.23
C SER A 171 -4.15 5.99 0.00
N PHE A 172 -4.45 5.65 -1.26
CA PHE A 172 -5.07 4.38 -1.61
C PHE A 172 -4.02 3.32 -1.88
N GLU A 173 -4.15 2.17 -1.22
CA GLU A 173 -3.36 0.97 -1.49
C GLU A 173 -4.27 -0.15 -1.99
N PHE A 174 -3.86 -0.78 -3.09
CA PHE A 174 -4.65 -1.81 -3.77
C PHE A 174 -4.06 -3.19 -3.46
N VAL A 175 -4.85 -4.04 -2.80
CA VAL A 175 -4.48 -5.43 -2.55
C VAL A 175 -5.41 -6.32 -3.37
N TYR A 176 -4.93 -6.75 -4.53
CA TYR A 176 -5.76 -7.40 -5.54
C TYR A 176 -5.67 -8.93 -5.51
N ASP A 177 -6.75 -9.54 -5.97
CA ASP A 177 -6.81 -10.96 -6.34
C ASP A 177 -6.80 -11.04 -7.86
N GLU A 178 -5.71 -11.55 -8.44
CA GLU A 178 -5.52 -11.66 -9.89
C GLU A 178 -6.73 -12.30 -10.59
N LYS A 179 -7.35 -13.29 -9.94
CA LYS A 179 -8.52 -14.01 -10.49
C LYS A 179 -9.80 -13.18 -10.52
N LYS A 180 -9.83 -12.06 -9.80
CA LYS A 180 -11.01 -11.18 -9.68
C LYS A 180 -10.84 -9.83 -10.35
N LEU A 181 -9.67 -9.59 -10.93
CA LEU A 181 -9.46 -8.40 -11.74
C LEU A 181 -10.31 -8.48 -13.00
N PRO A 182 -10.87 -7.34 -13.46
CA PRO A 182 -11.55 -7.30 -14.75
C PRO A 182 -10.57 -7.74 -15.85
N GLU A 183 -11.03 -8.57 -16.76
CA GLU A 183 -10.27 -8.85 -17.97
C GLU A 183 -9.93 -7.53 -18.66
N CYS A 184 -8.65 -7.38 -19.02
CA CYS A 184 -8.18 -6.16 -19.66
C CYS A 184 -8.91 -6.00 -21.00
N GLY A 185 -9.96 -5.19 -21.01
CA GLY A 185 -10.65 -4.78 -22.25
C GLY A 185 -9.75 -3.89 -23.11
N CYS A 186 -8.55 -4.37 -23.40
CA CYS A 186 -7.73 -3.85 -24.47
C CYS A 186 -8.30 -4.41 -25.79
N LYS A 187 -9.43 -3.86 -26.21
CA LYS A 187 -9.90 -3.90 -27.59
C LYS A 187 -9.91 -2.48 -28.11
#